data_ae9b7fb034522d2b7b3c00ba97748044
#
_entry.id   ae9b7fb034522d2b7b3c00ba97748044
#
_cell.length_a   1.000
_cell.length_b   1.000
_cell.length_c   1.000
_cell.angle_alpha   90.00
_cell.angle_beta   90.00
_cell.angle_gamma   90.00
#
_symmetry.space_group_name_H-M   'P 1'
#
loop_
_entity.id
_entity.type
_entity.pdbx_description
1 polymer ?
#
loop_
_entity_poly.entity_id
_entity_poly.type
_entity_poly.pdbx_seq_one_letter_code
_entity_poly.pdbx_strand_id
1 'polypeptide(L)'
;MFCLQCEQTIRTPAGNGCAYAKGMCGKTAETSDLQDLLVAALQGLSAWALQARSLGIVDHEIDSFAPRAFFSTLTNVNFDSQRIIGYARETLLLRDSLAARCRLLDAGVRVDHPMAALQLAGDDMPALLQQAAQFALNSDKAEVGDDVHGLRMLCLYGLKGAAAYMEHAHVLGQFDEQLYADYHAFMAWLGTRPRDVDTLLNNAMGIGKMNFNVMAILDRGETQAYGDPQPSAVNVRPVAGKAILISGHDLKDLRMLLEQTEGQNVNVYTHGEMLPAHGYPELKKFKHLVGNYGSGWQNQQTEFAKFPGPIVMTSNCIIDPNVGNYGDRIWTRSIVGWPGVNHLEGDDFGAVIRQAQGMNGFPYTEIEHLITVGFGRQTLLNAADTVIDLVSQKKLRHVFLVGGCDGSRDERSYFTDFARSVPQDCLIMTLACGKYRFNKLDFGTLEGLPRLLDVGQCNDAYSAIMLAVKLADTLGCSVNELPLSLVLSWFEQKAIVILLTLLSLGVKNIVTGPTAPGFLTDNLMAILNEKFGLRPITTVEQDINALLA
;
A
#
# COMPACT_ATOMS: atom_id res chain seq x y z
N MET A 1 -19.53 10.24 10.41
CA MET A 1 -18.42 9.37 9.96
C MET A 1 -17.86 8.54 11.10
N PHE A 2 -17.32 7.39 10.81
CA PHE A 2 -16.48 6.60 11.71
C PHE A 2 -15.37 5.94 10.91
N CYS A 3 -14.08 6.15 11.27
CA CYS A 3 -12.96 5.61 10.53
C CYS A 3 -11.81 5.23 11.47
N LEU A 4 -11.30 4.00 11.34
CA LEU A 4 -10.21 3.42 12.13
C LEU A 4 -9.01 2.98 11.27
N GLN A 5 -9.00 3.33 9.98
CA GLN A 5 -8.21 2.57 9.01
C GLN A 5 -6.72 2.95 8.91
N CYS A 6 -6.25 3.98 9.63
CA CYS A 6 -4.84 4.39 9.56
C CYS A 6 -4.27 4.76 10.93
N GLU A 7 -2.96 4.94 10.99
CA GLU A 7 -2.25 5.33 12.21
C GLU A 7 -2.69 6.69 12.76
N GLN A 8 -3.14 7.62 11.90
CA GLN A 8 -3.63 8.94 12.31
C GLN A 8 -5.01 8.91 12.97
N THR A 9 -5.62 7.74 13.11
CA THR A 9 -6.89 7.55 13.84
C THR A 9 -6.85 8.28 15.17
N ILE A 10 -7.88 9.10 15.42
CA ILE A 10 -8.03 9.84 16.68
C ILE A 10 -8.24 8.85 17.82
N ARG A 11 -7.48 9.04 18.89
CA ARG A 11 -7.55 8.20 20.10
C ARG A 11 -8.00 9.05 21.27
N THR A 12 -9.04 8.61 21.94
CA THR A 12 -9.58 9.28 23.13
C THR A 12 -9.88 8.26 24.23
N PRO A 13 -10.02 8.67 25.48
CA PRO A 13 -10.47 7.78 26.55
C PRO A 13 -11.84 7.13 26.28
N ALA A 14 -12.68 7.76 25.45
CA ALA A 14 -13.99 7.24 25.04
C ALA A 14 -13.92 6.21 23.89
N GLY A 15 -12.73 5.99 23.32
CA GLY A 15 -12.51 5.05 22.23
C GLY A 15 -11.70 5.63 21.06
N ASN A 16 -11.29 4.74 20.16
CA ASN A 16 -10.55 5.08 18.97
C ASN A 16 -11.51 5.29 17.78
N GLY A 17 -11.21 6.26 16.93
CA GLY A 17 -11.92 6.52 15.69
C GLY A 17 -11.96 7.99 15.32
N CYS A 18 -11.83 8.28 14.03
CA CYS A 18 -12.17 9.59 13.50
C CYS A 18 -13.70 9.67 13.40
N ALA A 19 -14.35 10.35 14.32
CA ALA A 19 -15.81 10.43 14.45
C ALA A 19 -16.34 11.88 14.41
N TYR A 20 -15.61 12.78 13.71
CA TYR A 20 -15.94 14.20 13.58
C TYR A 20 -16.40 14.52 12.16
N ALA A 21 -16.67 15.79 11.89
CA ALA A 21 -17.02 16.26 10.55
C ALA A 21 -15.90 16.02 9.52
N LYS A 22 -14.63 15.95 9.97
CA LYS A 22 -13.44 15.72 9.16
C LYS A 22 -12.46 14.82 9.90
N GLY A 23 -11.87 13.85 9.21
CA GLY A 23 -10.79 13.00 9.74
C GLY A 23 -9.45 13.74 9.79
N MET A 24 -8.46 13.17 10.48
CA MET A 24 -7.09 13.72 10.54
C MET A 24 -6.43 13.84 9.17
N CYS A 25 -6.75 12.95 8.23
CA CYS A 25 -6.26 13.00 6.84
C CYS A 25 -6.95 14.06 5.97
N GLY A 26 -7.98 14.74 6.49
CA GLY A 26 -8.79 15.68 5.73
C GLY A 26 -10.05 15.09 5.08
N LYS A 27 -10.28 13.78 5.18
CA LYS A 27 -11.49 13.14 4.64
C LYS A 27 -12.74 13.69 5.34
N THR A 28 -13.73 14.13 4.58
CA THR A 28 -15.02 14.60 5.11
C THR A 28 -15.88 13.44 5.60
N ALA A 29 -16.82 13.73 6.49
CA ALA A 29 -17.81 12.74 6.92
C ALA A 29 -18.60 12.19 5.73
N GLU A 30 -18.99 13.06 4.79
CA GLU A 30 -19.67 12.71 3.56
C GLU A 30 -18.88 11.65 2.77
N THR A 31 -17.62 11.93 2.42
CA THR A 31 -16.79 10.98 1.66
C THR A 31 -16.61 9.65 2.40
N SER A 32 -16.42 9.71 3.73
CA SER A 32 -16.24 8.50 4.54
C SER A 32 -17.48 7.60 4.54
N ASP A 33 -18.65 8.20 4.72
CA ASP A 33 -19.91 7.46 4.79
C ASP A 33 -20.29 6.87 3.42
N LEU A 34 -20.03 7.61 2.34
CA LEU A 34 -20.19 7.09 0.97
C LEU A 34 -19.22 5.96 0.62
N GLN A 35 -18.01 5.96 1.20
CA GLN A 35 -17.08 4.83 1.06
C GLN A 35 -17.63 3.58 1.76
N ASP A 36 -18.29 3.70 2.91
CA ASP A 36 -18.92 2.56 3.59
C ASP A 36 -20.09 2.01 2.75
N LEU A 37 -20.88 2.88 2.10
CA LEU A 37 -21.93 2.48 1.15
C LEU A 37 -21.35 1.75 -0.08
N LEU A 38 -20.24 2.25 -0.65
CA LEU A 38 -19.53 1.56 -1.74
C LEU A 38 -19.04 0.18 -1.31
N VAL A 39 -18.51 0.04 -0.10
CA VAL A 39 -18.09 -1.27 0.44
C VAL A 39 -19.28 -2.23 0.49
N ALA A 40 -20.44 -1.79 0.98
CA ALA A 40 -21.65 -2.61 1.02
C ALA A 40 -22.11 -3.03 -0.40
N ALA A 41 -22.04 -2.12 -1.37
CA ALA A 41 -22.37 -2.44 -2.76
C ALA A 41 -21.42 -3.49 -3.35
N LEU A 42 -20.11 -3.36 -3.12
CA LEU A 42 -19.09 -4.32 -3.55
C LEU A 42 -19.26 -5.71 -2.91
N GLN A 43 -19.72 -5.78 -1.66
CA GLN A 43 -20.07 -7.04 -1.00
C GLN A 43 -21.22 -7.74 -1.72
N GLY A 44 -22.24 -6.98 -2.14
CA GLY A 44 -23.36 -7.50 -2.94
C GLY A 44 -22.94 -7.96 -4.33
N LEU A 45 -22.09 -7.20 -5.02
CA LEU A 45 -21.52 -7.59 -6.32
C LEU A 45 -20.71 -8.89 -6.17
N SER A 46 -19.87 -8.98 -5.14
CA SER A 46 -19.03 -10.16 -4.90
C SER A 46 -19.85 -11.42 -4.62
N ALA A 47 -20.97 -11.30 -3.90
CA ALA A 47 -21.88 -12.42 -3.69
C ALA A 47 -22.51 -12.93 -5.01
N TRP A 48 -22.87 -12.02 -5.92
CA TRP A 48 -23.32 -12.39 -7.26
C TRP A 48 -22.18 -12.95 -8.13
N ALA A 49 -20.95 -12.43 -8.01
CA ALA A 49 -19.80 -12.97 -8.73
C ALA A 49 -19.49 -14.42 -8.35
N LEU A 50 -19.64 -14.79 -7.07
CA LEU A 50 -19.52 -16.19 -6.61
C LEU A 50 -20.65 -17.06 -7.17
N GLN A 51 -21.88 -16.57 -7.14
CA GLN A 51 -23.01 -17.30 -7.71
C GLN A 51 -22.84 -17.50 -9.23
N ALA A 52 -22.35 -16.49 -9.93
CA ALA A 52 -22.05 -16.57 -11.37
C ALA A 52 -21.00 -17.64 -11.66
N ARG A 53 -19.92 -17.71 -10.87
CA ARG A 53 -18.89 -18.75 -11.00
C ARG A 53 -19.44 -20.15 -10.79
N SER A 54 -20.38 -20.34 -9.85
CA SER A 54 -21.05 -21.64 -9.66
C SER A 54 -21.88 -22.08 -10.87
N LEU A 55 -22.28 -21.14 -11.72
CA LEU A 55 -22.97 -21.36 -12.99
C LEU A 55 -22.03 -21.38 -14.21
N GLY A 56 -20.72 -21.33 -13.99
CA GLY A 56 -19.71 -21.32 -15.05
C GLY A 56 -19.52 -19.95 -15.72
N ILE A 57 -20.00 -18.85 -15.12
CA ILE A 57 -19.78 -17.48 -15.61
C ILE A 57 -18.62 -16.86 -14.83
N VAL A 58 -17.53 -16.55 -15.52
CA VAL A 58 -16.44 -15.69 -15.04
C VAL A 58 -16.51 -14.37 -15.81
N ASP A 59 -16.48 -13.27 -15.10
CA ASP A 59 -16.55 -11.93 -15.69
C ASP A 59 -15.31 -11.12 -15.31
N HIS A 60 -14.38 -11.01 -16.26
CA HIS A 60 -13.09 -10.34 -16.05
C HIS A 60 -13.22 -8.82 -15.84
N GLU A 61 -14.28 -8.19 -16.36
CA GLU A 61 -14.55 -6.77 -16.12
C GLU A 61 -14.92 -6.56 -14.65
N ILE A 62 -15.80 -7.39 -14.10
CA ILE A 62 -16.18 -7.36 -12.68
C ILE A 62 -14.99 -7.70 -11.79
N ASP A 63 -14.19 -8.70 -12.17
CA ASP A 63 -13.00 -9.12 -11.44
C ASP A 63 -12.00 -7.96 -11.30
N SER A 64 -11.72 -7.24 -12.37
CA SER A 64 -10.80 -6.10 -12.34
C SER A 64 -11.40 -4.85 -11.70
N PHE A 65 -12.69 -4.60 -11.93
CA PHE A 65 -13.38 -3.43 -11.39
C PHE A 65 -13.50 -3.46 -9.86
N ALA A 66 -13.87 -4.61 -9.28
CA ALA A 66 -14.21 -4.68 -7.86
C ALA A 66 -13.00 -4.35 -6.93
N PRO A 67 -11.78 -4.91 -7.12
CA PRO A 67 -10.60 -4.50 -6.36
C PRO A 67 -10.22 -3.03 -6.59
N ARG A 68 -10.32 -2.52 -7.83
CA ARG A 68 -10.04 -1.12 -8.18
C ARG A 68 -10.96 -0.16 -7.44
N ALA A 69 -12.28 -0.42 -7.48
CA ALA A 69 -13.26 0.39 -6.76
C ALA A 69 -13.05 0.32 -5.24
N PHE A 70 -12.72 -0.84 -4.70
CA PHE A 70 -12.41 -1.01 -3.29
C PHE A 70 -11.13 -0.27 -2.89
N PHE A 71 -10.09 -0.29 -3.72
CA PHE A 71 -8.85 0.46 -3.51
C PHE A 71 -9.09 1.97 -3.39
N SER A 72 -10.08 2.53 -4.11
CA SER A 72 -10.44 3.96 -4.00
C SER A 72 -10.83 4.36 -2.56
N THR A 73 -11.28 3.43 -1.74
CA THR A 73 -11.68 3.66 -0.34
C THR A 73 -10.53 3.59 0.67
N LEU A 74 -9.33 3.22 0.23
CA LEU A 74 -8.14 3.09 1.06
C LEU A 74 -7.68 4.46 1.60
N THR A 75 -6.87 4.47 2.64
CA THR A 75 -6.33 5.69 3.25
C THR A 75 -5.59 6.55 2.24
N ASN A 76 -5.92 7.84 2.19
CA ASN A 76 -5.25 8.86 1.37
C ASN A 76 -5.23 8.52 -0.14
N VAL A 77 -6.32 7.99 -0.68
CA VAL A 77 -6.50 7.71 -2.11
C VAL A 77 -7.54 8.65 -2.72
N ASN A 78 -8.81 8.50 -2.38
CA ASN A 78 -9.87 9.28 -3.00
C ASN A 78 -10.70 10.05 -1.96
N PHE A 79 -10.69 11.37 -2.10
CA PHE A 79 -11.41 12.33 -1.26
C PHE A 79 -12.62 12.94 -1.99
N ASP A 80 -12.87 12.54 -3.24
CA ASP A 80 -13.95 13.07 -4.09
C ASP A 80 -15.21 12.23 -3.92
N SER A 81 -16.20 12.78 -3.22
CA SER A 81 -17.50 12.15 -2.96
C SER A 81 -18.24 11.78 -4.25
N GLN A 82 -18.14 12.61 -5.31
CA GLN A 82 -18.83 12.34 -6.58
C GLN A 82 -18.23 11.12 -7.30
N ARG A 83 -16.91 10.96 -7.24
CA ARG A 83 -16.26 9.78 -7.81
C ARG A 83 -16.58 8.51 -7.01
N ILE A 84 -16.67 8.60 -5.68
CA ILE A 84 -17.09 7.46 -4.84
C ILE A 84 -18.54 7.04 -5.18
N ILE A 85 -19.46 7.99 -5.36
CA ILE A 85 -20.82 7.68 -5.82
C ILE A 85 -20.81 7.07 -7.22
N GLY A 86 -19.95 7.57 -8.12
CA GLY A 86 -19.75 6.98 -9.45
C GLY A 86 -19.40 5.50 -9.37
N TYR A 87 -18.41 5.13 -8.55
CA TYR A 87 -18.07 3.73 -8.30
C TYR A 87 -19.23 2.91 -7.70
N ALA A 88 -20.00 3.48 -6.78
CA ALA A 88 -21.14 2.78 -6.19
C ALA A 88 -22.22 2.49 -7.25
N ARG A 89 -22.54 3.46 -8.12
CA ARG A 89 -23.48 3.29 -9.24
C ARG A 89 -23.02 2.22 -10.23
N GLU A 90 -21.77 2.30 -10.64
CA GLU A 90 -21.16 1.31 -11.56
C GLU A 90 -21.16 -0.10 -10.94
N THR A 91 -20.86 -0.22 -9.65
CA THR A 91 -20.95 -1.49 -8.90
C THR A 91 -22.34 -2.12 -9.02
N LEU A 92 -23.40 -1.33 -8.83
CA LEU A 92 -24.77 -1.83 -8.91
C LEU A 92 -25.19 -2.19 -10.34
N LEU A 93 -24.76 -1.42 -11.33
CA LEU A 93 -25.01 -1.72 -12.75
C LEU A 93 -24.36 -3.05 -13.16
N LEU A 94 -23.11 -3.25 -12.79
CA LEU A 94 -22.37 -4.51 -13.04
C LEU A 94 -23.02 -5.69 -12.31
N ARG A 95 -23.41 -5.51 -11.06
CA ARG A 95 -24.16 -6.52 -10.30
C ARG A 95 -25.46 -6.92 -10.98
N ASP A 96 -26.27 -5.94 -11.38
CA ASP A 96 -27.59 -6.20 -11.96
C ASP A 96 -27.48 -6.86 -13.35
N SER A 97 -26.48 -6.45 -14.14
CA SER A 97 -26.12 -7.11 -15.40
C SER A 97 -25.72 -8.57 -15.18
N LEU A 98 -24.84 -8.83 -14.21
CA LEU A 98 -24.39 -10.18 -13.87
C LEU A 98 -25.56 -11.06 -13.35
N ALA A 99 -26.40 -10.49 -12.48
CA ALA A 99 -27.60 -11.18 -11.97
C ALA A 99 -28.58 -11.53 -13.09
N ALA A 100 -28.76 -10.66 -14.07
CA ALA A 100 -29.60 -10.95 -15.24
C ALA A 100 -29.03 -12.12 -16.07
N ARG A 101 -27.71 -12.15 -16.29
CA ARG A 101 -27.04 -13.27 -16.99
C ARG A 101 -27.19 -14.59 -16.23
N CYS A 102 -27.03 -14.58 -14.91
CA CYS A 102 -27.27 -15.77 -14.09
C CYS A 102 -28.70 -16.29 -14.23
N ARG A 103 -29.71 -15.41 -14.22
CA ARG A 103 -31.13 -15.76 -14.36
C ARG A 103 -31.48 -16.30 -15.75
N LEU A 104 -30.73 -15.95 -16.78
CA LEU A 104 -30.88 -16.57 -18.11
C LEU A 104 -30.47 -18.04 -18.13
N LEU A 105 -29.51 -18.45 -17.31
CA LEU A 105 -29.08 -19.84 -17.18
C LEU A 105 -29.94 -20.62 -16.19
N ASP A 106 -30.31 -19.99 -15.09
CA ASP A 106 -31.19 -20.54 -14.07
C ASP A 106 -32.16 -19.46 -13.57
N ALA A 107 -33.41 -19.52 -14.05
CA ALA A 107 -34.47 -18.58 -13.67
C ALA A 107 -34.81 -18.60 -12.17
N GLY A 108 -34.47 -19.68 -11.48
CA GLY A 108 -34.68 -19.87 -10.04
C GLY A 108 -33.56 -19.32 -9.17
N VAL A 109 -32.44 -18.88 -9.76
CA VAL A 109 -31.24 -18.48 -9.00
C VAL A 109 -31.55 -17.37 -7.99
N ARG A 110 -31.08 -17.57 -6.76
CA ARG A 110 -31.15 -16.60 -5.65
C ARG A 110 -29.78 -16.49 -5.03
N VAL A 111 -29.45 -15.29 -4.57
CA VAL A 111 -28.25 -15.05 -3.75
C VAL A 111 -28.73 -14.65 -2.36
N ASP A 112 -28.55 -15.56 -1.41
CA ASP A 112 -28.88 -15.31 0.00
C ASP A 112 -27.73 -14.54 0.66
N HIS A 113 -27.70 -13.23 0.44
CA HIS A 113 -26.70 -12.33 1.00
C HIS A 113 -27.32 -10.97 1.30
N PRO A 114 -27.03 -10.35 2.47
CA PRO A 114 -27.68 -9.09 2.89
C PRO A 114 -27.58 -7.95 1.88
N MET A 115 -26.47 -7.87 1.14
CA MET A 115 -26.18 -6.80 0.17
C MET A 115 -26.55 -7.17 -1.29
N ALA A 116 -27.01 -8.38 -1.56
CA ALA A 116 -27.27 -8.85 -2.94
C ALA A 116 -28.34 -8.04 -3.67
N ALA A 117 -29.28 -7.44 -2.94
CA ALA A 117 -30.37 -6.64 -3.47
C ALA A 117 -30.25 -5.14 -3.13
N LEU A 118 -29.09 -4.68 -2.65
CA LEU A 118 -28.87 -3.27 -2.33
C LEU A 118 -29.17 -2.38 -3.54
N GLN A 119 -29.95 -1.32 -3.34
CA GLN A 119 -30.21 -0.26 -4.31
C GLN A 119 -29.85 1.09 -3.68
N LEU A 120 -29.41 2.07 -4.47
CA LEU A 120 -29.23 3.43 -3.96
C LEU A 120 -30.58 4.10 -3.68
N ALA A 121 -30.66 4.86 -2.59
CA ALA A 121 -31.89 5.53 -2.15
C ALA A 121 -32.36 6.66 -3.08
N GLY A 122 -31.56 7.01 -4.07
CA GLY A 122 -31.84 8.07 -5.06
C GLY A 122 -30.57 8.65 -5.65
N ASP A 123 -30.69 9.79 -6.30
CA ASP A 123 -29.56 10.49 -6.93
C ASP A 123 -29.10 11.70 -6.12
N ASP A 124 -29.89 12.18 -5.17
CA ASP A 124 -29.56 13.33 -4.35
C ASP A 124 -28.66 12.95 -3.17
N MET A 125 -27.72 13.83 -2.88
CA MET A 125 -26.71 13.61 -1.82
C MET A 125 -27.33 13.37 -0.43
N PRO A 126 -28.34 14.14 0.03
CA PRO A 126 -28.96 13.89 1.34
C PRO A 126 -29.53 12.48 1.49
N ALA A 127 -30.23 11.94 0.49
CA ALA A 127 -30.79 10.59 0.53
C ALA A 127 -29.69 9.52 0.57
N LEU A 128 -28.64 9.71 -0.22
CA LEU A 128 -27.47 8.81 -0.22
C LEU A 128 -26.74 8.80 1.11
N LEU A 129 -26.54 9.95 1.75
CA LEU A 129 -25.91 10.05 3.07
C LEU A 129 -26.78 9.44 4.18
N GLN A 130 -28.11 9.63 4.13
CA GLN A 130 -29.03 8.98 5.05
C GLN A 130 -28.96 7.45 4.92
N GLN A 131 -28.86 6.94 3.69
CA GLN A 131 -28.66 5.52 3.44
C GLN A 131 -27.29 5.04 3.91
N ALA A 132 -26.22 5.76 3.60
CA ALA A 132 -24.83 5.41 3.96
C ALA A 132 -24.67 5.22 5.47
N ALA A 133 -25.37 6.01 6.30
CA ALA A 133 -25.36 5.89 7.74
C ALA A 133 -25.81 4.49 8.25
N GLN A 134 -26.61 3.76 7.47
CA GLN A 134 -27.06 2.40 7.81
C GLN A 134 -25.96 1.35 7.59
N PHE A 135 -24.96 1.67 6.77
CA PHE A 135 -23.83 0.81 6.44
C PHE A 135 -22.53 1.19 7.16
N ALA A 136 -22.59 2.16 8.09
CA ALA A 136 -21.44 2.56 8.89
C ALA A 136 -20.78 1.33 9.53
N LEU A 137 -19.46 1.22 9.38
CA LEU A 137 -18.69 0.04 9.80
C LEU A 137 -18.80 -0.27 11.29
N ASN A 138 -19.15 0.73 12.11
CA ASN A 138 -19.34 0.58 13.56
C ASN A 138 -20.82 0.45 13.99
N SER A 139 -21.76 0.26 13.06
CA SER A 139 -23.20 0.29 13.36
C SER A 139 -23.66 -0.76 14.38
N ASP A 140 -22.99 -1.92 14.44
CA ASP A 140 -23.26 -3.00 15.40
C ASP A 140 -22.14 -3.21 16.44
N LYS A 141 -21.19 -2.28 16.53
CA LYS A 141 -20.02 -2.39 17.44
C LYS A 141 -20.42 -2.58 18.89
N ALA A 142 -21.46 -1.87 19.35
CA ALA A 142 -21.95 -1.97 20.73
C ALA A 142 -22.57 -3.36 21.04
N GLU A 143 -23.09 -4.04 20.01
CA GLU A 143 -23.68 -5.38 20.16
C GLU A 143 -22.62 -6.49 20.17
N VAL A 144 -21.63 -6.40 19.25
CA VAL A 144 -20.63 -7.46 19.05
C VAL A 144 -19.38 -7.31 19.91
N GLY A 145 -19.16 -6.13 20.47
CA GLY A 145 -17.96 -5.78 21.26
C GLY A 145 -16.74 -5.40 20.43
N ASP A 146 -15.75 -4.87 21.12
CA ASP A 146 -14.56 -4.28 20.50
C ASP A 146 -13.67 -5.32 19.81
N ASP A 147 -13.54 -6.53 20.35
CA ASP A 147 -12.68 -7.58 19.78
C ASP A 147 -13.22 -8.10 18.45
N VAL A 148 -14.51 -8.47 18.39
CA VAL A 148 -15.13 -8.93 17.13
C VAL A 148 -15.13 -7.82 16.09
N HIS A 149 -15.46 -6.59 16.50
CA HIS A 149 -15.36 -5.43 15.60
C HIS A 149 -13.93 -5.23 15.10
N GLY A 150 -12.94 -5.29 15.98
CA GLY A 150 -11.52 -5.15 15.64
C GLY A 150 -11.04 -6.21 14.65
N LEU A 151 -11.42 -7.46 14.82
CA LEU A 151 -11.09 -8.55 13.89
C LEU A 151 -11.77 -8.39 12.52
N ARG A 152 -13.02 -7.89 12.48
CA ARG A 152 -13.66 -7.54 11.21
C ARG A 152 -12.89 -6.43 10.49
N MET A 153 -12.45 -5.40 11.23
CA MET A 153 -11.63 -4.32 10.65
C MET A 153 -10.27 -4.86 10.18
N LEU A 154 -9.66 -5.79 10.90
CA LEU A 154 -8.42 -6.44 10.48
C LEU A 154 -8.60 -7.16 9.13
N CYS A 155 -9.67 -7.95 8.97
CA CYS A 155 -9.98 -8.62 7.70
C CYS A 155 -10.30 -7.60 6.59
N LEU A 156 -11.17 -6.62 6.85
CA LEU A 156 -11.57 -5.63 5.86
C LEU A 156 -10.38 -4.80 5.37
N TYR A 157 -9.52 -4.34 6.29
CA TYR A 157 -8.36 -3.52 5.95
C TYR A 157 -7.24 -4.35 5.33
N GLY A 158 -7.08 -5.60 5.74
CA GLY A 158 -6.23 -6.56 5.04
C GLY A 158 -6.67 -6.75 3.59
N LEU A 159 -7.96 -6.98 3.36
CA LEU A 159 -8.52 -7.16 2.02
C LEU A 159 -8.41 -5.87 1.16
N LYS A 160 -8.56 -4.66 1.77
CA LYS A 160 -8.29 -3.38 1.09
C LYS A 160 -6.85 -3.29 0.60
N GLY A 161 -5.88 -3.69 1.42
CA GLY A 161 -4.48 -3.71 1.05
C GLY A 161 -4.18 -4.68 -0.10
N ALA A 162 -4.75 -5.89 -0.04
CA ALA A 162 -4.63 -6.88 -1.13
C ALA A 162 -5.24 -6.37 -2.44
N ALA A 163 -6.42 -5.72 -2.37
CA ALA A 163 -7.09 -5.14 -3.54
C ALA A 163 -6.22 -4.06 -4.22
N ALA A 164 -5.46 -3.28 -3.45
CA ALA A 164 -4.54 -2.31 -4.01
C ALA A 164 -3.42 -2.98 -4.84
N TYR A 165 -2.85 -4.06 -4.33
CA TYR A 165 -1.83 -4.83 -5.07
C TYR A 165 -2.43 -5.60 -6.25
N MET A 166 -3.68 -6.08 -6.15
CA MET A 166 -4.40 -6.68 -7.28
C MET A 166 -4.58 -5.67 -8.42
N GLU A 167 -4.95 -4.43 -8.12
CA GLU A 167 -5.08 -3.36 -9.13
C GLU A 167 -3.72 -3.04 -9.77
N HIS A 168 -2.64 -2.91 -9.00
CA HIS A 168 -1.31 -2.70 -9.56
C HIS A 168 -0.86 -3.86 -10.47
N ALA A 169 -1.15 -5.11 -10.09
CA ALA A 169 -0.87 -6.28 -10.91
C ALA A 169 -1.72 -6.28 -12.20
N HIS A 170 -3.02 -5.94 -12.09
CA HIS A 170 -3.92 -5.84 -13.24
C HIS A 170 -3.46 -4.80 -14.26
N VAL A 171 -3.05 -3.61 -13.80
CA VAL A 171 -2.52 -2.53 -14.66
C VAL A 171 -1.31 -2.99 -15.47
N LEU A 172 -0.52 -3.93 -14.94
CA LEU A 172 0.62 -4.58 -15.61
C LEU A 172 0.23 -5.83 -16.42
N GLY A 173 -1.06 -6.06 -16.64
CA GLY A 173 -1.57 -7.18 -17.43
C GLY A 173 -1.51 -8.53 -16.74
N GLN A 174 -1.32 -8.57 -15.41
CA GLN A 174 -1.34 -9.81 -14.65
C GLN A 174 -2.78 -10.14 -14.22
N PHE A 175 -3.16 -11.38 -14.39
CA PHE A 175 -4.46 -11.90 -14.00
C PHE A 175 -4.32 -13.33 -13.45
N ASP A 176 -5.06 -13.63 -12.40
CA ASP A 176 -5.18 -14.98 -11.84
C ASP A 176 -6.62 -15.19 -11.37
N GLU A 177 -7.35 -16.08 -12.03
CA GLU A 177 -8.77 -16.31 -11.79
C GLU A 177 -9.07 -16.74 -10.36
N GLN A 178 -8.18 -17.56 -9.75
CA GLN A 178 -8.37 -18.02 -8.38
C GLN A 178 -8.22 -16.89 -7.36
N LEU A 179 -7.27 -15.97 -7.57
CA LEU A 179 -7.11 -14.82 -6.68
C LEU A 179 -8.33 -13.89 -6.71
N TYR A 180 -8.95 -13.71 -7.87
CA TYR A 180 -10.20 -12.93 -7.95
C TYR A 180 -11.38 -13.68 -7.32
N ALA A 181 -11.46 -14.99 -7.47
CA ALA A 181 -12.46 -15.82 -6.78
C ALA A 181 -12.30 -15.72 -5.26
N ASP A 182 -11.08 -15.81 -4.75
CA ASP A 182 -10.77 -15.68 -3.32
C ASP A 182 -11.12 -14.26 -2.80
N TYR A 183 -10.79 -13.22 -3.56
CA TYR A 183 -11.18 -11.84 -3.24
C TYR A 183 -12.70 -11.70 -3.09
N HIS A 184 -13.47 -12.20 -4.07
CA HIS A 184 -14.93 -12.15 -4.01
C HIS A 184 -15.48 -12.97 -2.83
N ALA A 185 -14.85 -14.11 -2.52
CA ALA A 185 -15.23 -14.91 -1.37
C ALA A 185 -15.06 -14.16 -0.04
N PHE A 186 -13.89 -13.55 0.20
CA PHE A 186 -13.66 -12.76 1.39
C PHE A 186 -14.55 -11.51 1.46
N MET A 187 -14.76 -10.83 0.34
CA MET A 187 -15.59 -9.63 0.28
C MET A 187 -17.05 -9.97 0.60
N ALA A 188 -17.61 -11.00 -0.02
CA ALA A 188 -18.99 -11.45 0.27
C ALA A 188 -19.11 -11.94 1.71
N TRP A 189 -18.18 -12.77 2.19
CA TRP A 189 -18.19 -13.24 3.57
C TRP A 189 -18.18 -12.09 4.60
N LEU A 190 -17.38 -11.05 4.40
CA LEU A 190 -17.38 -9.86 5.27
C LEU A 190 -18.74 -9.16 5.31
N GLY A 191 -19.48 -9.17 4.18
CA GLY A 191 -20.83 -8.59 4.09
C GLY A 191 -21.88 -9.31 4.94
N THR A 192 -21.62 -10.55 5.36
CA THR A 192 -22.49 -11.29 6.30
C THR A 192 -22.30 -10.86 7.77
N ARG A 193 -21.36 -9.96 8.05
CA ARG A 193 -20.99 -9.48 9.39
C ARG A 193 -20.67 -10.61 10.37
N PRO A 194 -19.65 -11.46 10.08
CA PRO A 194 -19.31 -12.62 10.89
C PRO A 194 -18.96 -12.23 12.33
N ARG A 195 -19.27 -13.11 13.31
CA ARG A 195 -19.08 -12.83 14.75
C ARG A 195 -18.14 -13.82 15.44
N ASP A 196 -17.87 -14.95 14.82
CA ASP A 196 -17.03 -16.00 15.39
C ASP A 196 -15.54 -15.61 15.31
N VAL A 197 -14.88 -15.55 16.46
CA VAL A 197 -13.49 -15.07 16.60
C VAL A 197 -12.51 -15.95 15.86
N ASP A 198 -12.67 -17.29 15.95
CA ASP A 198 -11.76 -18.22 15.30
C ASP A 198 -11.91 -18.16 13.77
N THR A 199 -13.14 -18.05 13.29
CA THR A 199 -13.42 -17.84 11.85
C THR A 199 -12.82 -16.53 11.37
N LEU A 200 -12.94 -15.45 12.13
CA LEU A 200 -12.34 -14.14 11.78
C LEU A 200 -10.82 -14.21 11.71
N LEU A 201 -10.16 -14.84 12.69
CA LEU A 201 -8.72 -15.03 12.69
C LEU A 201 -8.24 -15.90 11.52
N ASN A 202 -8.94 -17.01 11.26
CA ASN A 202 -8.62 -17.91 10.15
C ASN A 202 -8.75 -17.19 8.80
N ASN A 203 -9.80 -16.41 8.60
CA ASN A 203 -9.98 -15.63 7.36
C ASN A 203 -8.97 -14.49 7.25
N ALA A 204 -8.56 -13.84 8.35
CA ALA A 204 -7.45 -12.88 8.33
C ALA A 204 -6.15 -13.54 7.81
N MET A 205 -5.82 -14.75 8.28
CA MET A 205 -4.68 -15.53 7.77
C MET A 205 -4.89 -15.94 6.31
N GLY A 206 -6.13 -16.30 5.91
CA GLY A 206 -6.49 -16.59 4.52
C GLY A 206 -6.24 -15.40 3.58
N ILE A 207 -6.63 -14.19 4.01
CA ILE A 207 -6.36 -12.93 3.28
C ILE A 207 -4.85 -12.70 3.15
N GLY A 208 -4.07 -12.94 4.22
CA GLY A 208 -2.62 -12.85 4.19
C GLY A 208 -1.99 -13.83 3.18
N LYS A 209 -2.47 -15.07 3.15
CA LYS A 209 -2.01 -16.09 2.19
C LYS A 209 -2.37 -15.74 0.74
N MET A 210 -3.59 -15.25 0.50
CA MET A 210 -4.01 -14.73 -0.80
C MET A 210 -3.07 -13.61 -1.25
N ASN A 211 -2.77 -12.66 -0.36
CA ASN A 211 -1.92 -11.52 -0.67
C ASN A 211 -0.47 -11.92 -1.00
N PHE A 212 0.06 -12.98 -0.43
CA PHE A 212 1.37 -13.52 -0.85
C PHE A 212 1.38 -13.82 -2.35
N ASN A 213 0.34 -14.49 -2.85
CA ASN A 213 0.21 -14.80 -4.28
C ASN A 213 -0.06 -13.54 -5.11
N VAL A 214 -0.82 -12.57 -4.59
CA VAL A 214 -1.03 -11.27 -5.26
C VAL A 214 0.29 -10.54 -5.43
N MET A 215 1.15 -10.46 -4.40
CA MET A 215 2.47 -9.85 -4.50
C MET A 215 3.37 -10.62 -5.49
N ALA A 216 3.25 -11.94 -5.56
CA ALA A 216 4.01 -12.76 -6.52
C ALA A 216 3.65 -12.44 -7.97
N ILE A 217 2.36 -12.26 -8.30
CA ILE A 217 1.97 -11.87 -9.66
C ILE A 217 2.30 -10.41 -9.96
N LEU A 218 2.31 -9.54 -8.95
CA LEU A 218 2.73 -8.14 -9.11
C LEU A 218 4.24 -8.06 -9.40
N ASP A 219 5.11 -8.72 -8.61
CA ASP A 219 6.56 -8.84 -8.86
C ASP A 219 6.84 -9.38 -10.27
N ARG A 220 6.08 -10.40 -10.70
CA ARG A 220 6.18 -10.93 -12.06
C ARG A 220 5.81 -9.88 -13.11
N GLY A 221 4.75 -9.12 -12.91
CA GLY A 221 4.32 -8.06 -13.83
C GLY A 221 5.35 -6.95 -13.95
N GLU A 222 5.90 -6.48 -12.83
CA GLU A 222 6.93 -5.46 -12.79
C GLU A 222 8.22 -5.92 -13.46
N THR A 223 8.71 -7.12 -13.12
CA THR A 223 9.96 -7.65 -13.69
C THR A 223 9.84 -8.02 -15.16
N GLN A 224 8.69 -8.50 -15.61
CA GLN A 224 8.42 -8.73 -17.05
C GLN A 224 8.35 -7.42 -17.85
N ALA A 225 7.76 -6.37 -17.28
CA ALA A 225 7.60 -5.08 -17.96
C ALA A 225 8.87 -4.23 -17.96
N TYR A 226 9.65 -4.27 -16.87
CA TYR A 226 10.74 -3.32 -16.65
C TYR A 226 12.11 -3.96 -16.40
N GLY A 227 12.20 -5.30 -16.36
CA GLY A 227 13.39 -6.06 -16.00
C GLY A 227 13.58 -6.17 -14.48
N ASP A 228 14.45 -7.08 -14.04
CA ASP A 228 14.78 -7.22 -12.62
C ASP A 228 15.50 -5.97 -12.09
N PRO A 229 15.09 -5.42 -10.94
CA PRO A 229 15.78 -4.28 -10.33
C PRO A 229 17.24 -4.59 -10.02
N GLN A 230 18.10 -3.63 -10.34
CA GLN A 230 19.55 -3.72 -10.15
C GLN A 230 20.04 -2.56 -9.29
N PRO A 231 21.06 -2.76 -8.42
CA PRO A 231 21.66 -1.69 -7.65
C PRO A 231 22.00 -0.49 -8.53
N SER A 232 21.43 0.65 -8.19
CA SER A 232 21.52 1.87 -9.01
C SER A 232 21.67 3.08 -8.12
N ALA A 233 22.59 3.97 -8.46
CA ALA A 233 22.75 5.26 -7.81
C ALA A 233 21.65 6.22 -8.30
N VAL A 234 21.00 6.91 -7.35
CA VAL A 234 19.93 7.88 -7.60
C VAL A 234 20.31 9.21 -6.96
N ASN A 235 20.30 10.27 -7.76
CA ASN A 235 20.50 11.62 -7.25
C ASN A 235 19.25 12.12 -6.53
N VAL A 236 19.42 12.67 -5.31
CA VAL A 236 18.33 13.24 -4.51
C VAL A 236 18.42 14.77 -4.40
N ARG A 237 19.12 15.40 -5.35
CA ARG A 237 19.28 16.86 -5.43
C ARG A 237 18.72 17.40 -6.74
N PRO A 238 18.28 18.68 -6.76
CA PRO A 238 17.80 19.34 -7.96
C PRO A 238 18.82 19.36 -9.11
N VAL A 239 18.31 19.19 -10.33
CA VAL A 239 19.01 19.38 -11.60
C VAL A 239 18.32 20.51 -12.35
N ALA A 240 19.07 21.49 -12.85
CA ALA A 240 18.53 22.64 -13.58
C ALA A 240 17.63 22.23 -14.75
N GLY A 241 16.55 22.97 -14.95
CA GLY A 241 15.62 22.77 -16.07
C GLY A 241 14.16 22.63 -15.66
N LYS A 242 13.29 22.57 -16.67
CA LYS A 242 11.86 22.29 -16.50
C LYS A 242 11.69 20.93 -15.84
N ALA A 243 10.66 20.78 -14.99
CA ALA A 243 10.56 19.58 -14.19
C ALA A 243 9.09 19.13 -14.01
N ILE A 244 8.90 17.81 -13.96
CA ILE A 244 7.66 17.14 -13.53
C ILE A 244 8.00 16.21 -12.37
N LEU A 245 7.16 16.21 -11.34
CA LEU A 245 7.22 15.28 -10.22
C LEU A 245 6.13 14.22 -10.38
N ILE A 246 6.47 12.94 -10.24
CA ILE A 246 5.50 11.86 -10.21
C ILE A 246 5.60 11.08 -8.91
N SER A 247 4.48 10.83 -8.26
CA SER A 247 4.38 10.19 -6.96
C SER A 247 3.28 9.12 -6.95
N GLY A 248 3.41 8.15 -6.07
CA GLY A 248 2.53 6.99 -5.95
C GLY A 248 3.31 5.70 -6.16
N HIS A 249 2.64 4.66 -6.70
CA HIS A 249 3.21 3.32 -6.84
C HIS A 249 3.22 2.82 -8.29
N ASP A 250 2.44 3.43 -9.19
CA ASP A 250 2.15 2.90 -10.51
C ASP A 250 3.31 3.16 -11.49
N LEU A 251 4.11 2.13 -11.74
CA LEU A 251 5.27 2.19 -12.65
C LEU A 251 4.85 2.33 -14.13
N LYS A 252 3.63 1.90 -14.49
CA LYS A 252 3.12 2.09 -15.85
C LYS A 252 2.89 3.56 -16.16
N ASP A 253 2.32 4.30 -15.21
CA ASP A 253 2.13 5.75 -15.36
C ASP A 253 3.47 6.49 -15.50
N LEU A 254 4.48 6.10 -14.69
CA LEU A 254 5.82 6.64 -14.86
C LEU A 254 6.39 6.33 -16.25
N ARG A 255 6.27 5.08 -16.72
CA ARG A 255 6.75 4.68 -18.04
C ARG A 255 6.11 5.51 -19.15
N MET A 256 4.79 5.67 -19.14
CA MET A 256 4.05 6.47 -20.11
C MET A 256 4.46 7.95 -20.07
N LEU A 257 4.64 8.51 -18.87
CA LEU A 257 5.13 9.88 -18.71
C LEU A 257 6.55 10.03 -19.30
N LEU A 258 7.45 9.09 -19.02
CA LEU A 258 8.81 9.12 -19.54
C LEU A 258 8.85 9.04 -21.08
N GLU A 259 8.04 8.18 -21.69
CA GLU A 259 7.92 8.07 -23.14
C GLU A 259 7.41 9.37 -23.77
N GLN A 260 6.42 10.03 -23.17
CA GLN A 260 5.84 11.28 -23.68
C GLN A 260 6.70 12.51 -23.41
N THR A 261 7.57 12.47 -22.42
CA THR A 261 8.50 13.57 -22.11
C THR A 261 9.86 13.44 -22.82
N GLU A 262 10.12 12.32 -23.50
CA GLU A 262 11.38 12.13 -24.21
C GLU A 262 11.56 13.19 -25.30
N GLY A 263 12.70 13.89 -25.29
CA GLY A 263 12.99 14.99 -26.20
C GLY A 263 12.25 16.30 -25.93
N GLN A 264 11.44 16.40 -24.89
CA GLN A 264 10.66 17.60 -24.55
C GLN A 264 11.42 18.63 -23.69
N ASN A 265 12.70 18.38 -23.36
CA ASN A 265 13.51 19.21 -22.46
C ASN A 265 12.86 19.42 -21.08
N VAL A 266 12.25 18.36 -20.55
CA VAL A 266 11.63 18.32 -19.22
C VAL A 266 12.27 17.21 -18.42
N ASN A 267 12.77 17.51 -17.22
CA ASN A 267 13.29 16.54 -16.28
C ASN A 267 12.13 15.89 -15.52
N VAL A 268 12.19 14.59 -15.31
CA VAL A 268 11.22 13.84 -14.49
C VAL A 268 11.89 13.45 -13.18
N TYR A 269 11.18 13.68 -12.08
CA TYR A 269 11.57 13.28 -10.73
C TYR A 269 10.54 12.31 -10.17
N THR A 270 11.02 11.28 -9.49
CA THR A 270 10.15 10.43 -8.65
C THR A 270 10.00 11.02 -7.25
N HIS A 271 8.94 10.60 -6.55
CA HIS A 271 8.70 10.92 -5.14
C HIS A 271 8.08 9.70 -4.43
N GLY A 272 8.34 9.57 -3.12
CA GLY A 272 7.70 8.54 -2.30
C GLY A 272 7.98 7.13 -2.79
N GLU A 273 6.94 6.31 -2.90
CA GLU A 273 7.05 4.91 -3.35
C GLU A 273 7.45 4.73 -4.83
N MET A 274 7.60 5.83 -5.58
CA MET A 274 8.12 5.76 -6.95
C MET A 274 9.67 5.71 -7.02
N LEU A 275 10.39 5.96 -5.91
CA LEU A 275 11.86 5.90 -5.86
C LEU A 275 12.45 4.59 -6.40
N PRO A 276 11.91 3.40 -6.08
CA PRO A 276 12.46 2.13 -6.57
C PRO A 276 12.47 1.98 -8.10
N ALA A 277 11.69 2.78 -8.83
CA ALA A 277 11.69 2.81 -10.29
C ALA A 277 13.08 2.97 -10.91
N HIS A 278 13.98 3.69 -10.24
CA HIS A 278 15.37 3.90 -10.67
C HIS A 278 16.22 2.62 -10.66
N GLY A 279 15.76 1.55 -10.02
CA GLY A 279 16.41 0.24 -10.06
C GLY A 279 16.08 -0.57 -11.32
N TYR A 280 14.95 -0.31 -11.96
CA TYR A 280 14.46 -1.09 -13.11
C TYR A 280 15.17 -0.70 -14.41
N PRO A 281 15.78 -1.66 -15.16
CA PRO A 281 16.52 -1.37 -16.38
C PRO A 281 15.76 -0.58 -17.43
N GLU A 282 14.49 -0.95 -17.67
CA GLU A 282 13.66 -0.34 -18.70
C GLU A 282 13.15 1.06 -18.33
N LEU A 283 13.23 1.47 -17.06
CA LEU A 283 12.86 2.81 -16.60
C LEU A 283 14.10 3.71 -16.48
N LYS A 284 15.19 3.22 -15.88
CA LYS A 284 16.43 4.02 -15.72
C LYS A 284 17.15 4.34 -17.03
N LYS A 285 16.79 3.72 -18.15
CA LYS A 285 17.35 4.05 -19.46
C LYS A 285 16.99 5.45 -19.96
N PHE A 286 15.88 6.03 -19.48
CA PHE A 286 15.45 7.38 -19.82
C PHE A 286 16.35 8.42 -19.14
N LYS A 287 17.16 9.14 -19.91
CA LYS A 287 18.17 10.07 -19.37
C LYS A 287 17.57 11.28 -18.63
N HIS A 288 16.32 11.63 -18.93
CA HIS A 288 15.59 12.72 -18.29
C HIS A 288 14.84 12.28 -17.02
N LEU A 289 14.92 11.01 -16.63
CA LEU A 289 14.60 10.55 -15.27
C LEU A 289 15.82 10.86 -14.38
N VAL A 290 15.87 12.08 -13.86
CA VAL A 290 17.11 12.66 -13.30
C VAL A 290 17.34 12.38 -11.82
N GLY A 291 16.31 11.93 -11.10
CA GLY A 291 16.48 11.62 -9.68
C GLY A 291 15.18 11.53 -8.90
N ASN A 292 15.29 11.48 -7.58
CA ASN A 292 14.17 11.48 -6.65
C ASN A 292 14.14 12.80 -5.87
N TYR A 293 12.96 13.41 -5.77
CA TYR A 293 12.77 14.65 -5.05
C TYR A 293 11.96 14.41 -3.76
N GLY A 294 12.41 15.02 -2.67
CA GLY A 294 11.69 14.97 -1.41
C GLY A 294 11.88 13.66 -0.63
N SER A 295 10.83 13.24 0.07
CA SER A 295 10.85 12.15 1.03
C SER A 295 9.53 11.37 1.08
N GLY A 296 9.02 11.04 2.26
CA GLY A 296 7.74 10.35 2.43
C GLY A 296 6.53 11.28 2.27
N TRP A 297 5.37 10.69 2.10
CA TRP A 297 4.09 11.35 1.81
C TRP A 297 3.72 12.45 2.83
N GLN A 298 4.12 12.33 4.09
CA GLN A 298 3.79 13.29 5.16
C GLN A 298 4.40 14.67 4.95
N ASN A 299 5.42 14.78 4.12
CA ASN A 299 6.13 16.03 3.84
C ASN A 299 5.65 16.75 2.55
N GLN A 300 4.67 16.19 1.83
CA GLN A 300 4.16 16.73 0.57
C GLN A 300 3.83 18.23 0.65
N GLN A 301 3.14 18.68 1.71
CA GLN A 301 2.71 20.06 1.84
C GLN A 301 3.85 21.08 1.85
N THR A 302 5.04 20.66 2.27
CA THR A 302 6.25 21.49 2.23
C THR A 302 7.12 21.24 1.01
N GLU A 303 7.26 20.00 0.60
CA GLU A 303 8.11 19.58 -0.53
C GLU A 303 7.46 19.92 -1.86
N PHE A 304 6.18 19.62 -2.06
CA PHE A 304 5.46 19.93 -3.29
C PHE A 304 5.27 21.45 -3.47
N ALA A 305 5.08 22.19 -2.38
CA ALA A 305 5.03 23.65 -2.42
C ALA A 305 6.30 24.27 -3.03
N LYS A 306 7.46 23.66 -2.77
CA LYS A 306 8.78 24.13 -3.25
C LYS A 306 9.16 23.55 -4.62
N PHE A 307 8.50 22.52 -5.09
CA PHE A 307 8.81 21.91 -6.38
C PHE A 307 8.37 22.86 -7.51
N PRO A 308 9.25 23.24 -8.46
CA PRO A 308 8.96 24.29 -9.44
C PRO A 308 8.33 23.76 -10.74
N GLY A 309 7.45 22.77 -10.64
CA GLY A 309 6.79 22.11 -11.78
C GLY A 309 5.45 21.47 -11.37
N PRO A 310 4.71 20.89 -12.34
CA PRO A 310 3.52 20.12 -12.06
C PRO A 310 3.87 18.80 -11.34
N ILE A 311 2.85 18.28 -10.64
CA ILE A 311 2.94 17.06 -9.82
C ILE A 311 1.86 16.10 -10.27
N VAL A 312 2.21 14.84 -10.50
CA VAL A 312 1.28 13.76 -10.86
C VAL A 312 1.17 12.76 -9.72
N MET A 313 -0.04 12.54 -9.22
CA MET A 313 -0.36 11.55 -8.19
C MET A 313 -1.04 10.34 -8.83
N THR A 314 -0.37 9.19 -8.84
CA THR A 314 -0.84 7.96 -9.50
C THR A 314 -1.58 7.02 -8.57
N SER A 315 -1.24 7.02 -7.27
CA SER A 315 -1.89 6.24 -6.22
C SER A 315 -1.76 6.95 -4.87
N ASN A 316 -1.99 6.24 -3.76
CA ASN A 316 -1.77 6.81 -2.42
C ASN A 316 -0.27 7.10 -2.17
N CYS A 317 0.09 8.00 -1.26
CA CYS A 317 -0.85 8.79 -0.44
C CYS A 317 -0.93 10.21 -0.98
N ILE A 318 -2.11 10.71 -1.29
CA ILE A 318 -2.35 12.14 -1.49
C ILE A 318 -2.80 12.78 -0.17
N ILE A 319 -2.34 14.00 0.12
CA ILE A 319 -2.81 14.82 1.24
C ILE A 319 -3.25 16.19 0.73
N ASP A 320 -3.90 16.98 1.59
CA ASP A 320 -4.55 18.25 1.20
C ASP A 320 -3.58 19.20 0.48
N PRO A 321 -3.74 19.40 -0.84
CA PRO A 321 -2.83 20.25 -1.63
C PRO A 321 -3.04 21.73 -1.37
N ASN A 322 -4.18 22.13 -0.77
CA ASN A 322 -4.47 23.53 -0.47
C ASN A 322 -3.61 24.08 0.67
N VAL A 323 -3.20 23.21 1.61
CA VAL A 323 -2.33 23.61 2.73
C VAL A 323 -0.95 24.07 2.23
N GLY A 324 -0.41 23.45 1.18
CA GLY A 324 0.88 23.81 0.56
C GLY A 324 0.76 24.76 -0.63
N ASN A 325 -0.43 25.23 -1.00
CA ASN A 325 -0.68 26.09 -2.16
C ASN A 325 -0.13 25.54 -3.49
N TYR A 326 -0.28 24.24 -3.74
CA TYR A 326 0.10 23.59 -5.00
C TYR A 326 -1.10 22.93 -5.73
N GLY A 327 -2.31 23.24 -5.32
CA GLY A 327 -3.54 22.67 -5.89
C GLY A 327 -3.74 22.96 -7.38
N ASP A 328 -3.20 24.06 -7.89
CA ASP A 328 -3.20 24.44 -9.31
C ASP A 328 -2.19 23.65 -10.16
N ARG A 329 -1.25 22.95 -9.54
CA ARG A 329 -0.15 22.23 -10.19
C ARG A 329 -0.21 20.73 -9.98
N ILE A 330 -1.11 20.24 -9.12
CA ILE A 330 -1.26 18.81 -8.87
C ILE A 330 -2.32 18.22 -9.82
N TRP A 331 -2.00 17.07 -10.34
CA TRP A 331 -2.84 16.25 -11.21
C TRP A 331 -3.04 14.90 -10.56
N THR A 332 -4.27 14.48 -10.38
CA THR A 332 -4.60 13.11 -9.95
C THR A 332 -4.83 12.21 -11.15
N ARG A 333 -4.62 10.91 -10.98
CA ARG A 333 -4.82 9.92 -12.03
C ARG A 333 -5.48 8.66 -11.47
N SER A 334 -6.14 7.87 -12.34
CA SER A 334 -6.75 6.59 -11.99
C SER A 334 -7.70 6.71 -10.79
N ILE A 335 -7.49 5.94 -9.73
CA ILE A 335 -8.34 5.89 -8.54
C ILE A 335 -8.13 7.10 -7.59
N VAL A 336 -7.06 7.87 -7.77
CA VAL A 336 -6.77 9.01 -6.89
C VAL A 336 -7.71 10.16 -7.20
N GLY A 337 -8.27 10.78 -6.17
CA GLY A 337 -9.16 11.93 -6.33
C GLY A 337 -9.04 12.93 -5.19
N TRP A 338 -9.03 14.21 -5.55
CA TRP A 338 -9.14 15.32 -4.61
C TRP A 338 -10.07 16.38 -5.19
N PRO A 339 -11.07 16.88 -4.43
CA PRO A 339 -12.00 17.89 -4.95
C PRO A 339 -11.28 19.15 -5.42
N GLY A 340 -11.59 19.59 -6.64
CA GLY A 340 -11.09 20.84 -7.20
C GLY A 340 -9.68 20.80 -7.78
N VAL A 341 -9.01 19.64 -7.82
CA VAL A 341 -7.74 19.49 -8.56
C VAL A 341 -7.98 18.86 -9.92
N ASN A 342 -7.02 19.03 -10.83
CA ASN A 342 -7.08 18.44 -12.15
C ASN A 342 -6.99 16.90 -12.06
N HIS A 343 -7.77 16.21 -12.90
CA HIS A 343 -7.70 14.77 -13.06
C HIS A 343 -7.34 14.42 -14.50
N LEU A 344 -6.38 13.49 -14.66
CA LEU A 344 -5.99 12.97 -15.96
C LEU A 344 -6.87 11.79 -16.32
N GLU A 345 -7.67 11.98 -17.36
CA GLU A 345 -8.41 10.91 -18.02
C GLU A 345 -7.54 10.28 -19.13
N GLY A 346 -7.59 8.96 -19.24
CA GLY A 346 -6.83 8.24 -20.26
C GLY A 346 -5.31 8.34 -20.09
N ASP A 347 -4.56 8.10 -21.15
CA ASP A 347 -3.11 7.91 -21.12
C ASP A 347 -2.29 9.12 -21.63
N ASP A 348 -2.92 10.27 -21.87
CA ASP A 348 -2.27 11.48 -22.38
C ASP A 348 -1.81 12.41 -21.26
N PHE A 349 -0.51 12.60 -21.14
CA PHE A 349 0.14 13.56 -20.22
C PHE A 349 0.40 14.94 -20.85
N GLY A 350 -0.09 15.20 -22.05
CA GLY A 350 0.18 16.44 -22.79
C GLY A 350 -0.15 17.72 -22.03
N ALA A 351 -1.22 17.73 -21.22
CA ALA A 351 -1.57 18.88 -20.38
C ALA A 351 -0.53 19.16 -19.29
N VAL A 352 -0.03 18.12 -18.63
CA VAL A 352 1.03 18.19 -17.60
C VAL A 352 2.34 18.69 -18.23
N ILE A 353 2.69 18.14 -19.41
CA ILE A 353 3.91 18.53 -20.14
C ILE A 353 3.87 20.01 -20.52
N ARG A 354 2.74 20.46 -21.09
CA ARG A 354 2.56 21.90 -21.43
C ARG A 354 2.67 22.78 -20.18
N GLN A 355 2.09 22.38 -19.06
CA GLN A 355 2.22 23.12 -17.80
C GLN A 355 3.69 23.19 -17.36
N ALA A 356 4.42 22.09 -17.39
CA ALA A 356 5.85 22.06 -17.05
C ALA A 356 6.67 22.99 -17.95
N GLN A 357 6.42 22.97 -19.26
CA GLN A 357 7.08 23.85 -20.24
C GLN A 357 6.81 25.32 -19.97
N GLY A 358 5.63 25.68 -19.46
CA GLY A 358 5.26 27.04 -19.08
C GLY A 358 5.84 27.53 -17.75
N MET A 359 6.34 26.63 -16.88
CA MET A 359 6.91 26.95 -15.58
C MET A 359 8.43 27.15 -15.65
N ASN A 360 9.01 27.76 -14.58
CA ASN A 360 10.45 28.10 -14.60
C ASN A 360 11.35 26.88 -14.44
N GLY A 361 10.92 25.84 -13.71
CA GLY A 361 11.79 24.72 -13.35
C GLY A 361 12.87 25.09 -12.32
N PHE A 362 13.82 24.21 -12.09
CA PHE A 362 14.96 24.47 -11.21
C PHE A 362 15.96 25.40 -11.88
N PRO A 363 16.40 26.50 -11.20
CA PRO A 363 17.29 27.50 -11.81
C PRO A 363 18.75 27.04 -11.92
N TYR A 364 19.18 26.09 -11.10
CA TYR A 364 20.55 25.58 -11.07
C TYR A 364 20.59 24.11 -10.67
N THR A 365 21.70 23.46 -10.99
CA THR A 365 22.00 22.08 -10.55
C THR A 365 22.75 22.17 -9.20
N GLU A 366 22.26 21.44 -8.20
CA GLU A 366 22.94 21.29 -6.92
C GLU A 366 24.03 20.21 -7.00
N ILE A 367 24.96 20.23 -6.02
CA ILE A 367 25.95 19.15 -5.86
C ILE A 367 25.20 17.83 -5.62
N GLU A 368 25.53 16.81 -6.40
CA GLU A 368 24.88 15.49 -6.29
C GLU A 368 24.98 14.91 -4.87
N HIS A 369 23.88 14.32 -4.45
CA HIS A 369 23.85 13.41 -3.29
C HIS A 369 23.23 12.11 -3.79
N LEU A 370 24.04 11.07 -3.84
CA LEU A 370 23.63 9.79 -4.39
C LEU A 370 23.23 8.82 -3.26
N ILE A 371 22.09 8.15 -3.45
CA ILE A 371 21.66 7.01 -2.65
C ILE A 371 21.59 5.77 -3.55
N THR A 372 21.58 4.57 -2.97
CA THR A 372 21.52 3.33 -3.74
C THR A 372 20.17 2.66 -3.53
N VAL A 373 19.51 2.25 -4.61
CA VAL A 373 18.26 1.48 -4.64
C VAL A 373 18.41 0.26 -5.55
N GLY A 374 17.40 -0.62 -5.62
CA GLY A 374 17.35 -1.68 -6.63
C GLY A 374 17.84 -3.04 -6.15
N PHE A 375 17.85 -3.31 -4.85
CA PHE A 375 18.11 -4.64 -4.31
C PHE A 375 16.84 -5.52 -4.37
N GLY A 376 16.27 -5.66 -5.57
CA GLY A 376 15.09 -6.48 -5.82
C GLY A 376 15.37 -7.99 -5.70
N ARG A 377 14.33 -8.79 -5.90
CA ARG A 377 14.34 -10.25 -5.65
C ARG A 377 15.53 -10.97 -6.29
N GLN A 378 15.77 -10.77 -7.58
CA GLN A 378 16.84 -11.49 -8.26
C GLN A 378 18.22 -11.06 -7.77
N THR A 379 18.44 -9.77 -7.51
CA THR A 379 19.68 -9.24 -6.90
C THR A 379 19.95 -9.86 -5.54
N LEU A 380 18.91 -9.94 -4.68
CA LEU A 380 19.02 -10.54 -3.35
C LEU A 380 19.30 -12.06 -3.43
N LEU A 381 18.61 -12.77 -4.31
CA LEU A 381 18.82 -14.21 -4.50
C LEU A 381 20.22 -14.52 -5.03
N ASN A 382 20.76 -13.68 -5.92
CA ASN A 382 22.13 -13.82 -6.43
C ASN A 382 23.19 -13.55 -5.32
N ALA A 383 22.87 -12.72 -4.33
CA ALA A 383 23.76 -12.44 -3.21
C ALA A 383 23.62 -13.46 -2.06
N ALA A 384 22.66 -14.39 -2.11
CA ALA A 384 22.34 -15.29 -1.01
C ALA A 384 23.55 -16.13 -0.56
N ASP A 385 24.31 -16.71 -1.49
CA ASP A 385 25.48 -17.52 -1.17
C ASP A 385 26.56 -16.67 -0.47
N THR A 386 26.78 -15.42 -0.91
CA THR A 386 27.71 -14.48 -0.25
C THR A 386 27.23 -14.17 1.18
N VAL A 387 25.96 -13.97 1.39
CA VAL A 387 25.38 -13.73 2.74
C VAL A 387 25.60 -14.95 3.62
N ILE A 388 25.35 -16.16 3.12
CA ILE A 388 25.58 -17.43 3.85
C ILE A 388 27.04 -17.57 4.25
N ASP A 389 27.96 -17.32 3.33
CA ASP A 389 29.42 -17.37 3.60
C ASP A 389 29.81 -16.37 4.69
N LEU A 390 29.30 -15.15 4.64
CA LEU A 390 29.60 -14.13 5.66
C LEU A 390 29.04 -14.52 7.04
N VAL A 391 27.84 -15.11 7.10
CA VAL A 391 27.25 -15.64 8.34
C VAL A 391 28.10 -16.80 8.88
N SER A 392 28.50 -17.76 8.03
CA SER A 392 29.30 -18.92 8.42
C SER A 392 30.69 -18.53 8.95
N GLN A 393 31.29 -17.50 8.37
CA GLN A 393 32.57 -16.91 8.78
C GLN A 393 32.44 -15.97 9.99
N LYS A 394 31.21 -15.77 10.53
CA LYS A 394 30.91 -14.85 11.62
C LYS A 394 31.30 -13.39 11.36
N LYS A 395 31.35 -13.02 10.09
CA LYS A 395 31.57 -11.63 9.62
C LYS A 395 30.27 -10.85 9.55
N LEU A 396 29.16 -11.51 9.22
CA LEU A 396 27.81 -10.99 9.32
C LEU A 396 27.11 -11.65 10.49
N ARG A 397 26.78 -10.86 11.52
CA ARG A 397 26.12 -11.37 12.72
C ARG A 397 24.61 -11.43 12.56
N HIS A 398 24.00 -10.40 11.96
CA HIS A 398 22.54 -10.28 11.87
C HIS A 398 22.11 -9.38 10.71
N VAL A 399 20.88 -9.57 10.25
CA VAL A 399 20.20 -8.71 9.28
C VAL A 399 18.96 -8.12 9.96
N PHE A 400 18.81 -6.81 9.90
CA PHE A 400 17.60 -6.12 10.36
C PHE A 400 16.81 -5.61 9.16
N LEU A 401 15.58 -6.08 8.99
CA LEU A 401 14.64 -5.45 8.07
C LEU A 401 13.92 -4.34 8.82
N VAL A 402 14.32 -3.10 8.55
CA VAL A 402 13.76 -1.87 9.14
C VAL A 402 12.99 -1.14 8.05
N GLY A 403 11.67 -1.22 8.05
CA GLY A 403 10.89 -0.69 6.92
C GLY A 403 9.39 -0.65 7.17
N GLY A 404 8.63 -0.47 6.10
CA GLY A 404 7.18 -0.31 6.11
C GLY A 404 6.75 1.12 5.81
N CYS A 405 5.57 1.52 6.23
CA CYS A 405 5.06 2.87 5.95
C CYS A 405 5.80 3.95 6.76
N ASP A 406 5.75 5.19 6.28
CA ASP A 406 6.11 6.37 7.07
C ASP A 406 4.86 7.15 7.52
N GLY A 407 5.03 8.20 8.30
CA GLY A 407 3.95 9.03 8.83
C GLY A 407 4.45 10.24 9.61
N SER A 408 3.52 11.06 10.08
CA SER A 408 3.81 12.37 10.67
C SER A 408 4.11 12.37 12.18
N ARG A 409 4.03 11.20 12.86
CA ARG A 409 4.27 11.14 14.30
C ARG A 409 5.74 11.31 14.64
N ASP A 410 6.03 12.04 15.71
CA ASP A 410 7.40 12.32 16.18
C ASP A 410 8.09 11.03 16.68
N GLU A 411 7.33 10.10 17.26
CA GLU A 411 7.82 8.81 17.75
C GLU A 411 8.46 7.95 16.65
N ARG A 412 8.26 8.28 15.38
CA ARG A 412 8.90 7.62 14.24
C ARG A 412 10.40 7.93 14.11
N SER A 413 10.92 8.89 14.88
CA SER A 413 12.38 9.06 15.09
C SER A 413 13.04 7.77 15.58
N TYR A 414 12.29 6.90 16.28
CA TYR A 414 12.74 5.58 16.68
C TYR A 414 13.39 4.78 15.53
N PHE A 415 12.77 4.77 14.33
CA PHE A 415 13.30 4.01 13.18
C PHE A 415 14.60 4.58 12.65
N THR A 416 14.77 5.92 12.71
CA THR A 416 16.04 6.58 12.38
C THR A 416 17.13 6.19 13.38
N ASP A 417 16.81 6.27 14.67
CA ASP A 417 17.75 5.98 15.75
C ASP A 417 18.09 4.50 15.81
N PHE A 418 17.10 3.61 15.54
CA PHE A 418 17.34 2.18 15.41
C PHE A 418 18.34 1.88 14.29
N ALA A 419 18.08 2.40 13.06
CA ALA A 419 18.99 2.18 11.94
C ALA A 419 20.41 2.68 12.22
N ARG A 420 20.57 3.86 12.87
CA ARG A 420 21.88 4.39 13.28
C ARG A 420 22.59 3.52 14.32
N SER A 421 21.82 2.85 15.16
CA SER A 421 22.35 2.03 16.28
C SER A 421 22.65 0.59 15.89
N VAL A 422 22.29 0.17 14.67
CA VAL A 422 22.60 -1.18 14.16
C VAL A 422 24.12 -1.38 14.14
N PRO A 423 24.64 -2.46 14.79
CA PRO A 423 26.07 -2.72 14.85
C PRO A 423 26.74 -2.85 13.48
N GLN A 424 28.06 -2.58 13.43
CA GLN A 424 28.81 -2.53 12.16
C GLN A 424 28.92 -3.89 11.47
N ASP A 425 28.79 -4.98 12.23
CA ASP A 425 28.78 -6.38 11.77
C ASP A 425 27.39 -6.87 11.36
N CYS A 426 26.43 -5.95 11.17
CA CYS A 426 25.05 -6.23 10.76
C CYS A 426 24.67 -5.48 9.48
N LEU A 427 23.75 -6.06 8.70
CA LEU A 427 23.13 -5.42 7.53
C LEU A 427 21.76 -4.86 7.89
N ILE A 428 21.35 -3.83 7.15
CA ILE A 428 20.02 -3.23 7.19
C ILE A 428 19.35 -3.44 5.83
N MET A 429 18.24 -4.15 5.81
CA MET A 429 17.34 -4.16 4.67
C MET A 429 16.22 -3.14 4.92
N THR A 430 15.77 -2.47 3.89
CA THR A 430 14.66 -1.54 3.98
C THR A 430 13.75 -1.60 2.76
N LEU A 431 12.50 -1.22 2.92
CA LEU A 431 11.50 -1.10 1.86
C LEU A 431 10.42 -0.09 2.24
N ALA A 432 9.60 0.29 1.25
CA ALA A 432 8.49 1.21 1.41
C ALA A 432 8.90 2.62 1.88
N CYS A 433 7.95 3.47 2.30
CA CYS A 433 8.23 4.85 2.69
C CYS A 433 9.08 4.99 3.96
N GLY A 434 9.10 3.99 4.85
CA GLY A 434 9.89 4.03 6.09
C GLY A 434 11.38 4.26 5.87
N LYS A 435 11.91 3.85 4.70
CA LYS A 435 13.30 4.10 4.29
C LYS A 435 13.70 5.58 4.34
N TYR A 436 12.78 6.50 4.08
CA TYR A 436 13.09 7.94 4.03
C TYR A 436 13.54 8.54 5.37
N ARG A 437 13.34 7.81 6.46
CA ARG A 437 13.85 8.19 7.78
C ARG A 437 15.36 8.11 7.87
N PHE A 438 16.02 7.30 7.01
CA PHE A 438 17.46 7.06 7.12
C PHE A 438 18.17 6.77 5.77
N ASN A 439 17.48 6.64 4.64
CA ASN A 439 18.12 6.24 3.36
C ASN A 439 19.11 7.27 2.79
N LYS A 440 19.13 8.50 3.33
CA LYS A 440 20.11 9.56 2.97
C LYS A 440 21.30 9.58 3.93
N LEU A 441 21.37 8.66 4.89
CA LEU A 441 22.50 8.52 5.80
C LEU A 441 23.52 7.56 5.19
N ASP A 442 24.79 7.75 5.54
CA ASP A 442 25.87 6.84 5.17
C ASP A 442 25.99 5.73 6.23
N PHE A 443 25.80 4.48 5.82
CA PHE A 443 25.97 3.30 6.66
C PHE A 443 27.27 2.56 6.38
N GLY A 444 28.03 2.95 5.35
CA GLY A 444 29.26 2.28 4.93
C GLY A 444 29.00 0.91 4.29
N THR A 445 30.03 0.06 4.34
CA THR A 445 30.01 -1.28 3.72
C THR A 445 30.42 -2.35 4.75
N LEU A 446 29.96 -3.59 4.52
CA LEU A 446 30.38 -4.79 5.21
C LEU A 446 30.97 -5.77 4.19
N GLU A 447 32.28 -6.04 4.26
CA GLU A 447 32.99 -6.94 3.31
C GLU A 447 32.71 -6.62 1.82
N GLY A 448 32.58 -5.33 1.50
CA GLY A 448 32.30 -4.86 0.15
C GLY A 448 30.82 -4.75 -0.24
N LEU A 449 29.92 -5.25 0.59
CA LEU A 449 28.47 -5.07 0.42
C LEU A 449 28.01 -3.75 1.06
N PRO A 450 27.14 -2.96 0.46
CA PRO A 450 26.48 -1.85 1.15
C PRO A 450 25.75 -2.36 2.39
N ARG A 451 25.90 -1.67 3.52
CA ARG A 451 25.18 -2.08 4.74
C ARG A 451 23.69 -1.72 4.71
N LEU A 452 23.27 -0.80 3.86
CA LEU A 452 21.86 -0.50 3.62
C LEU A 452 21.44 -1.04 2.26
N LEU A 453 20.46 -1.95 2.25
CA LEU A 453 19.91 -2.59 1.05
C LEU A 453 18.45 -2.14 0.88
N ASP A 454 18.20 -1.24 -0.07
CA ASP A 454 16.84 -0.81 -0.42
C ASP A 454 16.20 -1.81 -1.37
N VAL A 455 15.29 -2.61 -0.86
CA VAL A 455 14.63 -3.71 -1.56
C VAL A 455 13.61 -3.20 -2.59
N GLY A 456 12.90 -2.10 -2.26
CA GLY A 456 11.92 -1.55 -3.21
C GLY A 456 10.68 -0.91 -2.57
N GLN A 457 9.54 -1.03 -3.26
CA GLN A 457 8.22 -0.60 -2.78
C GLN A 457 7.71 -1.50 -1.65
N CYS A 458 6.53 -1.20 -1.12
CA CYS A 458 5.94 -2.02 -0.05
C CYS A 458 5.58 -3.45 -0.52
N ASN A 459 5.14 -3.64 -1.78
CA ASN A 459 4.92 -4.96 -2.38
C ASN A 459 6.21 -5.79 -2.53
N ASP A 460 7.39 -5.14 -2.60
CA ASP A 460 8.69 -5.83 -2.61
C ASP A 460 9.02 -6.53 -1.28
N ALA A 461 8.12 -6.48 -0.29
CA ALA A 461 8.11 -7.43 0.82
C ALA A 461 8.16 -8.89 0.31
N TYR A 462 7.60 -9.17 -0.87
CA TYR A 462 7.74 -10.45 -1.55
C TYR A 462 9.21 -10.82 -1.80
N SER A 463 10.03 -9.88 -2.28
CA SER A 463 11.46 -10.08 -2.51
C SER A 463 12.20 -10.45 -1.23
N ALA A 464 11.91 -9.77 -0.12
CA ALA A 464 12.51 -10.06 1.19
C ALA A 464 12.07 -11.44 1.73
N ILE A 465 10.80 -11.81 1.56
CA ILE A 465 10.27 -13.13 1.94
C ILE A 465 10.98 -14.23 1.13
N MET A 466 11.12 -14.05 -0.19
CA MET A 466 11.78 -15.05 -1.05
C MET A 466 13.25 -15.24 -0.72
N LEU A 467 13.96 -14.16 -0.33
CA LEU A 467 15.32 -14.29 0.18
C LEU A 467 15.34 -15.09 1.49
N ALA A 468 14.47 -14.76 2.44
CA ALA A 468 14.41 -15.46 3.74
C ALA A 468 14.11 -16.97 3.55
N VAL A 469 13.17 -17.32 2.67
CA VAL A 469 12.87 -18.73 2.33
C VAL A 469 14.10 -19.41 1.72
N LYS A 470 14.77 -18.78 0.75
CA LYS A 470 15.98 -19.32 0.12
C LYS A 470 17.11 -19.56 1.13
N LEU A 471 17.32 -18.61 2.04
CA LEU A 471 18.34 -18.75 3.09
C LEU A 471 18.00 -19.89 4.07
N ALA A 472 16.75 -19.98 4.49
CA ALA A 472 16.27 -21.02 5.40
C ALA A 472 16.42 -22.42 4.77
N ASP A 473 15.99 -22.59 3.50
CA ASP A 473 16.13 -23.84 2.76
C ASP A 473 17.61 -24.25 2.62
N THR A 474 18.49 -23.29 2.29
CA THR A 474 19.92 -23.58 2.09
C THR A 474 20.62 -23.95 3.40
N LEU A 475 20.24 -23.30 4.52
CA LEU A 475 20.79 -23.56 5.83
C LEU A 475 20.12 -24.75 6.55
N GLY A 476 19.03 -25.28 6.01
CA GLY A 476 18.29 -26.40 6.60
C GLY A 476 17.59 -26.02 7.92
N CYS A 477 17.13 -24.78 8.04
CA CYS A 477 16.44 -24.26 9.23
C CYS A 477 15.10 -23.60 8.87
N SER A 478 14.31 -23.21 9.84
CA SER A 478 13.12 -22.40 9.62
C SER A 478 13.48 -20.91 9.42
N VAL A 479 12.58 -20.14 8.78
CA VAL A 479 12.76 -18.69 8.64
C VAL A 479 12.93 -17.99 10.00
N ASN A 480 12.30 -18.51 11.05
CA ASN A 480 12.39 -17.95 12.41
C ASN A 480 13.72 -18.24 13.13
N GLU A 481 14.55 -19.11 12.58
CA GLU A 481 15.88 -19.44 13.09
C GLU A 481 17.01 -18.70 12.34
N LEU A 482 16.67 -17.98 11.29
CA LEU A 482 17.62 -17.12 10.57
C LEU A 482 18.09 -15.96 11.47
N PRO A 483 19.35 -15.49 11.31
CA PRO A 483 19.81 -14.26 11.95
C PRO A 483 19.17 -13.03 11.28
N LEU A 484 17.84 -12.96 11.31
CA LEU A 484 17.01 -11.96 10.68
C LEU A 484 15.92 -11.49 11.63
N SER A 485 15.80 -10.19 11.81
CA SER A 485 14.73 -9.57 12.60
C SER A 485 13.97 -8.52 11.83
N LEU A 486 12.66 -8.44 12.09
CA LEU A 486 11.76 -7.49 11.45
C LEU A 486 11.34 -6.41 12.45
N VAL A 487 11.64 -5.15 12.08
CA VAL A 487 11.27 -3.93 12.83
C VAL A 487 10.43 -3.08 11.92
N LEU A 488 9.12 -3.24 12.01
CA LEU A 488 8.18 -2.76 11.00
C LEU A 488 7.38 -1.56 11.47
N SER A 489 7.26 -0.58 10.59
CA SER A 489 6.35 0.55 10.75
C SER A 489 5.10 0.36 9.89
N TRP A 490 3.96 0.83 10.39
CA TRP A 490 2.71 0.79 9.66
C TRP A 490 2.06 2.18 9.60
N PHE A 491 1.24 2.41 8.60
CA PHE A 491 0.40 3.60 8.49
C PHE A 491 -0.97 3.28 7.92
N GLU A 492 -1.05 2.43 6.90
CA GLU A 492 -2.28 2.15 6.16
C GLU A 492 -2.41 0.65 5.80
N GLN A 493 -3.42 0.32 5.01
CA GLN A 493 -3.92 -1.02 4.80
C GLN A 493 -2.94 -1.97 4.09
N LYS A 494 -2.06 -1.47 3.22
CA LYS A 494 -1.05 -2.32 2.58
C LYS A 494 -0.07 -2.88 3.61
N ALA A 495 0.29 -2.10 4.64
CA ALA A 495 1.10 -2.62 5.74
C ALA A 495 0.36 -3.68 6.56
N ILE A 496 -0.96 -3.52 6.74
CA ILE A 496 -1.78 -4.52 7.46
C ILE A 496 -1.80 -5.85 6.69
N VAL A 497 -2.00 -5.82 5.37
CA VAL A 497 -2.03 -7.08 4.61
C VAL A 497 -0.65 -7.73 4.51
N ILE A 498 0.44 -6.96 4.45
CA ILE A 498 1.80 -7.52 4.53
C ILE A 498 2.03 -8.20 5.89
N LEU A 499 1.60 -7.56 6.99
CA LEU A 499 1.66 -8.20 8.31
C LEU A 499 0.89 -9.52 8.31
N LEU A 500 -0.36 -9.53 7.83
CA LEU A 500 -1.16 -10.76 7.71
C LEU A 500 -0.47 -11.82 6.85
N THR A 501 0.21 -11.40 5.77
CA THR A 501 1.01 -12.32 4.94
C THR A 501 2.13 -12.96 5.75
N LEU A 502 2.92 -12.17 6.47
CA LEU A 502 4.00 -12.68 7.32
C LEU A 502 3.49 -13.66 8.39
N LEU A 503 2.39 -13.30 9.07
CA LEU A 503 1.77 -14.15 10.09
C LEU A 503 1.23 -15.45 9.47
N SER A 504 0.61 -15.40 8.28
CA SER A 504 0.09 -16.58 7.58
C SER A 504 1.18 -17.55 7.11
N LEU A 505 2.39 -17.04 6.87
CA LEU A 505 3.59 -17.82 6.56
C LEU A 505 4.31 -18.33 7.80
N GLY A 506 3.79 -18.06 9.00
CA GLY A 506 4.37 -18.50 10.26
C GLY A 506 5.57 -17.69 10.74
N VAL A 507 5.79 -16.49 10.17
CA VAL A 507 6.84 -15.59 10.66
C VAL A 507 6.49 -15.06 12.05
N LYS A 508 7.45 -15.07 12.97
CA LYS A 508 7.28 -14.72 14.37
C LYS A 508 8.25 -13.61 14.82
N ASN A 509 8.04 -13.14 16.04
CA ASN A 509 8.91 -12.18 16.72
C ASN A 509 9.05 -10.83 15.98
N ILE A 510 7.97 -10.35 15.40
CA ILE A 510 7.91 -9.07 14.68
C ILE A 510 7.76 -7.93 15.70
N VAL A 511 8.65 -6.93 15.60
CA VAL A 511 8.55 -5.67 16.35
C VAL A 511 7.83 -4.65 15.47
N THR A 512 6.78 -3.99 15.97
CA THR A 512 5.97 -3.07 15.17
C THR A 512 5.65 -1.77 15.91
N GLY A 513 5.57 -0.67 15.16
CA GLY A 513 5.29 0.64 15.73
C GLY A 513 4.95 1.72 14.70
N PRO A 514 4.91 2.99 15.19
CA PRO A 514 5.15 3.42 16.58
C PRO A 514 3.94 3.14 17.49
N THR A 515 2.75 2.91 16.94
CA THR A 515 1.52 2.62 17.70
C THR A 515 0.86 1.36 17.17
N ALA A 516 0.07 0.67 18.00
CA ALA A 516 -0.79 -0.40 17.52
C ALA A 516 -1.90 0.16 16.61
N PRO A 517 -2.42 -0.59 15.63
CA PRO A 517 -3.62 -0.22 14.88
C PRO A 517 -4.81 0.07 15.80
N GLY A 518 -5.54 1.17 15.52
CA GLY A 518 -6.63 1.63 16.40
C GLY A 518 -7.80 0.67 16.53
N PHE A 519 -7.90 -0.31 15.65
CA PHE A 519 -8.91 -1.37 15.69
C PHE A 519 -8.46 -2.63 16.45
N LEU A 520 -7.19 -2.75 16.81
CA LEU A 520 -6.70 -3.84 17.65
C LEU A 520 -6.83 -3.43 19.13
N THR A 521 -7.60 -4.19 19.87
CA THR A 521 -7.73 -4.03 21.33
C THR A 521 -6.49 -4.59 22.02
N ASP A 522 -6.30 -4.25 23.30
CA ASP A 522 -5.22 -4.81 24.11
C ASP A 522 -5.33 -6.35 24.19
N ASN A 523 -6.56 -6.89 24.25
CA ASN A 523 -6.81 -8.33 24.23
C ASN A 523 -6.36 -8.96 22.88
N LEU A 524 -6.70 -8.36 21.74
CA LEU A 524 -6.26 -8.83 20.43
C LEU A 524 -4.74 -8.72 20.28
N MET A 525 -4.12 -7.65 20.77
CA MET A 525 -2.66 -7.52 20.79
C MET A 525 -1.99 -8.60 21.66
N ALA A 526 -2.59 -8.94 22.81
CA ALA A 526 -2.10 -10.03 23.66
C ALA A 526 -2.17 -11.39 22.93
N ILE A 527 -3.26 -11.69 22.23
CA ILE A 527 -3.43 -12.90 21.43
C ILE A 527 -2.40 -12.96 20.29
N LEU A 528 -2.17 -11.86 19.58
CA LEU A 528 -1.17 -11.80 18.50
C LEU A 528 0.26 -11.95 19.05
N ASN A 529 0.53 -11.39 20.23
CA ASN A 529 1.82 -11.59 20.89
C ASN A 529 2.02 -13.07 21.28
N GLU A 530 1.04 -13.68 21.93
CA GLU A 530 1.13 -15.09 22.37
C GLU A 530 1.33 -16.05 21.19
N LYS A 531 0.56 -15.85 20.10
CA LYS A 531 0.60 -16.74 18.94
C LYS A 531 1.83 -16.54 18.05
N PHE A 532 2.25 -15.29 17.85
CA PHE A 532 3.23 -14.90 16.83
C PHE A 532 4.43 -14.10 17.39
N GLY A 533 4.47 -13.74 18.66
CA GLY A 533 5.51 -12.87 19.21
C GLY A 533 5.43 -11.42 18.65
N LEU A 534 4.25 -10.99 18.17
CA LEU A 534 4.07 -9.62 17.70
C LEU A 534 4.08 -8.66 18.88
N ARG A 535 5.05 -7.78 18.94
CA ARG A 535 5.22 -6.85 20.06
C ARG A 535 5.43 -5.41 19.60
N PRO A 536 5.02 -4.41 20.42
CA PRO A 536 5.33 -3.02 20.13
C PRO A 536 6.83 -2.73 20.27
N ILE A 537 7.29 -1.64 19.61
CA ILE A 537 8.59 -1.05 19.87
C ILE A 537 8.72 -0.64 21.35
N THR A 538 9.94 -0.68 21.87
CA THR A 538 10.29 -0.16 23.20
C THR A 538 11.35 0.94 23.07
N THR A 539 12.49 0.85 23.76
CA THR A 539 13.64 1.71 23.45
C THR A 539 14.53 1.02 22.40
N VAL A 540 15.22 1.81 21.59
CA VAL A 540 16.14 1.30 20.55
C VAL A 540 17.15 0.32 21.15
N GLU A 541 17.75 0.67 22.29
CA GLU A 541 18.76 -0.17 22.97
C GLU A 541 18.17 -1.51 23.43
N GLN A 542 16.99 -1.47 24.06
CA GLN A 542 16.31 -2.69 24.54
C GLN A 542 15.92 -3.59 23.37
N ASP A 543 15.40 -3.02 22.28
CA ASP A 543 14.96 -3.80 21.13
C ASP A 543 16.15 -4.42 20.39
N ILE A 544 17.24 -3.67 20.15
CA ILE A 544 18.45 -4.22 19.52
C ILE A 544 19.04 -5.34 20.36
N ASN A 545 19.17 -5.15 21.68
CA ASN A 545 19.72 -6.17 22.58
C ASN A 545 18.84 -7.44 22.59
N ALA A 546 17.53 -7.28 22.64
CA ALA A 546 16.59 -8.40 22.62
C ALA A 546 16.58 -9.17 21.30
N LEU A 547 16.80 -8.48 20.16
CA LEU A 547 16.82 -9.09 18.82
C LEU A 547 18.16 -9.73 18.48
N LEU A 548 19.24 -9.37 19.18
CA LEU A 548 20.58 -9.95 19.03
C LEU A 548 20.91 -11.05 20.05
N ALA A 549 20.07 -11.24 21.06
CA ALA A 549 20.22 -12.27 22.08
C ALA A 549 19.87 -13.66 21.54
#